data_a9749cc0e2529e37715f9f3ee464c654
#
_entry.id   a9749cc0e2529e37715f9f3ee464c654
#
_cell.length_a   1.000
_cell.length_b   1.000
_cell.length_c   1.000
_cell.angle_alpha   90.00
_cell.angle_beta   90.00
_cell.angle_gamma   90.00
#
_symmetry.space_group_name_H-M   'P 1'
#
loop_
_entity.id
_entity.type
_entity.pdbx_description
1 polymer ?
#
loop_
_entity_poly.entity_id
_entity_poly.type
_entity_poly.pdbx_seq_one_letter_code
_entity_poly.pdbx_strand_id
1 'polypeptide(L)'
;MRIIAVDDERLALEVLQDAIEKAVPEARIRGFRDPAEAEAYVRSNGCDVAFLDIKMRGVTGLELAKRFKDIRGEMNIVFVTGYSEYLLDAFRLYASDYILKPATPEAVARAMKHLRCPIRPKQEKHIRFQCFGNFEVFADGHPLVFRRIKTKELLAYLVDRMGAGVTMGELASVLWEDGPDTLSRQSNLRNLISDLKKTLSEADAEHVILKSRNTIAIDRDAVDCDYYDFLRHIPYAVNCYQGEYMVQYSWAELTIATLSETI
;
A
#
# COMPACT_ATOMS: atom_id res chain seq x y z
N MET A 1 7.09 -14.25 0.92
CA MET A 1 5.63 -14.07 0.98
C MET A 1 5.01 -15.10 1.90
N ARG A 2 4.04 -14.70 2.75
CA ARG A 2 3.29 -15.60 3.66
C ARG A 2 1.86 -15.70 3.20
N ILE A 3 1.40 -16.92 2.93
CA ILE A 3 0.04 -17.23 2.50
C ILE A 3 -0.62 -18.12 3.55
N ILE A 4 -1.87 -17.85 3.85
CA ILE A 4 -2.70 -18.78 4.61
C ILE A 4 -3.87 -19.28 3.74
N ALA A 5 -4.30 -20.52 3.99
CA ALA A 5 -5.50 -21.13 3.43
C ALA A 5 -6.40 -21.56 4.59
N VAL A 6 -7.67 -21.18 4.55
CA VAL A 6 -8.65 -21.51 5.61
C VAL A 6 -9.87 -22.17 5.00
N ASP A 7 -10.11 -23.42 5.40
CA ASP A 7 -11.24 -24.23 4.94
C ASP A 7 -11.50 -25.34 5.97
N ASP A 8 -12.71 -25.49 6.50
CA ASP A 8 -13.02 -26.51 7.51
C ASP A 8 -13.11 -27.92 6.92
N GLU A 9 -13.23 -28.04 5.58
CA GLU A 9 -13.18 -29.30 4.85
C GLU A 9 -11.74 -29.69 4.53
N ARG A 10 -11.26 -30.78 5.14
CA ARG A 10 -9.86 -31.23 4.99
C ARG A 10 -9.42 -31.39 3.54
N LEU A 11 -10.25 -32.09 2.71
CA LEU A 11 -9.89 -32.36 1.31
C LEU A 11 -9.85 -31.08 0.46
N ALA A 12 -10.76 -30.13 0.70
CA ALA A 12 -10.76 -28.85 0.01
C ALA A 12 -9.53 -28.02 0.38
N LEU A 13 -9.15 -28.02 1.66
CA LEU A 13 -7.93 -27.37 2.14
C LEU A 13 -6.67 -27.95 1.51
N GLU A 14 -6.55 -29.29 1.44
CA GLU A 14 -5.41 -29.98 0.81
C GLU A 14 -5.30 -29.64 -0.69
N VAL A 15 -6.42 -29.63 -1.43
CA VAL A 15 -6.47 -29.25 -2.85
C VAL A 15 -6.05 -27.78 -3.03
N LEU A 16 -6.54 -26.90 -2.17
CA LEU A 16 -6.20 -25.49 -2.22
C LEU A 16 -4.71 -25.25 -1.93
N GLN A 17 -4.14 -25.92 -0.92
CA GLN A 17 -2.72 -25.81 -0.61
C GLN A 17 -1.85 -26.31 -1.78
N ASP A 18 -2.16 -27.46 -2.37
CA ASP A 18 -1.45 -27.98 -3.55
C ASP A 18 -1.52 -27.00 -4.74
N ALA A 19 -2.70 -26.40 -4.97
CA ALA A 19 -2.86 -25.41 -6.03
C ALA A 19 -2.01 -24.14 -5.77
N ILE A 20 -1.94 -23.69 -4.51
CA ILE A 20 -1.11 -22.55 -4.13
C ILE A 20 0.38 -22.88 -4.27
N GLU A 21 0.83 -24.06 -3.80
CA GLU A 21 2.23 -24.48 -3.91
C GLU A 21 2.70 -24.55 -5.36
N LYS A 22 1.85 -25.05 -6.27
CA LYS A 22 2.16 -25.10 -7.71
C LYS A 22 2.17 -23.72 -8.36
N ALA A 23 1.28 -22.81 -7.95
CA ALA A 23 1.19 -21.47 -8.51
C ALA A 23 2.27 -20.52 -7.97
N VAL A 24 2.70 -20.71 -6.73
CA VAL A 24 3.62 -19.80 -6.00
C VAL A 24 4.63 -20.60 -5.18
N PRO A 25 5.61 -21.27 -5.81
CA PRO A 25 6.52 -22.21 -5.14
C PRO A 25 7.38 -21.57 -4.03
N GLU A 26 7.64 -20.26 -4.11
CA GLU A 26 8.44 -19.53 -3.13
C GLU A 26 7.65 -19.04 -1.92
N ALA A 27 6.34 -19.26 -1.87
CA ALA A 27 5.49 -18.84 -0.76
C ALA A 27 5.63 -19.77 0.45
N ARG A 28 5.54 -19.19 1.64
CA ARG A 28 5.35 -19.95 2.89
C ARG A 28 3.86 -20.10 3.13
N ILE A 29 3.35 -21.31 2.91
CA ILE A 29 1.92 -21.61 2.99
C ILE A 29 1.61 -22.27 4.33
N ARG A 30 0.49 -21.88 4.94
CA ARG A 30 -0.05 -22.54 6.12
C ARG A 30 -1.56 -22.72 6.00
N GLY A 31 -2.03 -23.96 6.16
CA GLY A 31 -3.45 -24.30 6.17
C GLY A 31 -4.03 -24.30 7.57
N PHE A 32 -5.29 -23.90 7.69
CA PHE A 32 -6.07 -23.89 8.92
C PHE A 32 -7.47 -24.45 8.65
N ARG A 33 -7.93 -25.32 9.54
CA ARG A 33 -9.31 -25.83 9.51
C ARG A 33 -10.20 -25.10 10.51
N ASP A 34 -9.60 -24.41 11.46
CA ASP A 34 -10.28 -23.60 12.45
C ASP A 34 -10.01 -22.11 12.18
N PRO A 35 -11.06 -21.30 11.91
CA PRO A 35 -10.92 -19.87 11.73
C PRO A 35 -10.28 -19.14 12.93
N ALA A 36 -10.49 -19.63 14.16
CA ALA A 36 -9.90 -19.02 15.34
C ALA A 36 -8.38 -19.22 15.41
N GLU A 37 -7.88 -20.40 15.03
CA GLU A 37 -6.44 -20.66 14.92
C GLU A 37 -5.81 -19.79 13.81
N ALA A 38 -6.50 -19.61 12.68
CA ALA A 38 -6.06 -18.76 11.60
C ALA A 38 -5.95 -17.29 12.07
N GLU A 39 -6.95 -16.79 12.80
CA GLU A 39 -6.94 -15.43 13.35
C GLU A 39 -5.79 -15.23 14.34
N ALA A 40 -5.59 -16.15 15.27
CA ALA A 40 -4.48 -16.11 16.22
C ALA A 40 -3.11 -16.10 15.52
N TYR A 41 -2.97 -16.92 14.48
CA TYR A 41 -1.74 -16.96 13.69
C TYR A 41 -1.47 -15.62 12.98
N VAL A 42 -2.49 -15.04 12.35
CA VAL A 42 -2.37 -13.76 11.63
C VAL A 42 -1.98 -12.64 12.59
N ARG A 43 -2.56 -12.59 13.80
CA ARG A 43 -2.18 -11.60 14.82
C ARG A 43 -0.72 -11.69 15.22
N SER A 44 -0.18 -12.91 15.37
CA SER A 44 1.19 -13.11 15.86
C SER A 44 2.25 -13.05 14.76
N ASN A 45 1.92 -13.50 13.54
CA ASN A 45 2.91 -13.70 12.48
C ASN A 45 2.70 -12.79 11.27
N GLY A 46 1.52 -12.19 11.14
CA GLY A 46 1.06 -11.49 9.95
C GLY A 46 0.84 -12.45 8.76
N CYS A 47 0.21 -11.93 7.72
CA CYS A 47 -0.09 -12.64 6.48
C CYS A 47 -0.12 -11.64 5.33
N ASP A 48 0.30 -12.06 4.14
CA ASP A 48 0.27 -11.23 2.94
C ASP A 48 -0.97 -11.52 2.08
N VAL A 49 -1.37 -12.81 1.99
CA VAL A 49 -2.58 -13.26 1.28
C VAL A 49 -3.29 -14.32 2.09
N ALA A 50 -4.59 -14.16 2.27
CA ALA A 50 -5.47 -15.16 2.85
C ALA A 50 -6.45 -15.71 1.81
N PHE A 51 -6.39 -17.01 1.56
CA PHE A 51 -7.40 -17.76 0.78
C PHE A 51 -8.42 -18.31 1.77
N LEU A 52 -9.69 -17.93 1.65
CA LEU A 52 -10.72 -18.22 2.63
C LEU A 52 -11.92 -18.92 1.96
N ASP A 53 -12.35 -20.05 2.48
CA ASP A 53 -13.71 -20.52 2.18
C ASP A 53 -14.73 -19.62 2.87
N ILE A 54 -15.89 -19.43 2.24
CA ILE A 54 -16.97 -18.59 2.78
C ILE A 54 -17.82 -19.37 3.77
N LYS A 55 -18.16 -20.62 3.46
CA LYS A 55 -19.01 -21.45 4.32
C LYS A 55 -18.18 -22.35 5.21
N MET A 56 -17.86 -21.88 6.39
CA MET A 56 -17.18 -22.65 7.43
C MET A 56 -18.06 -22.72 8.70
N ARG A 57 -17.81 -23.74 9.54
CA ARG A 57 -18.52 -23.88 10.82
C ARG A 57 -18.13 -22.76 11.78
N GLY A 58 -19.13 -22.15 12.42
CA GLY A 58 -18.95 -21.11 13.42
C GLY A 58 -18.80 -19.72 12.82
N VAL A 59 -17.65 -19.38 12.30
CA VAL A 59 -17.33 -18.07 11.70
C VAL A 59 -17.28 -18.20 10.18
N THR A 60 -18.05 -17.38 9.48
CA THR A 60 -18.00 -17.36 8.01
C THR A 60 -16.69 -16.73 7.50
N GLY A 61 -16.27 -17.11 6.28
CA GLY A 61 -15.10 -16.51 5.64
C GLY A 61 -15.23 -14.99 5.44
N LEU A 62 -16.46 -14.50 5.25
CA LEU A 62 -16.73 -13.05 5.14
C LEU A 62 -16.48 -12.33 6.48
N GLU A 63 -16.88 -12.93 7.60
CA GLU A 63 -16.60 -12.39 8.94
C GLU A 63 -15.11 -12.46 9.27
N LEU A 64 -14.46 -13.57 8.94
CA LEU A 64 -13.02 -13.74 9.13
C LEU A 64 -12.22 -12.73 8.30
N ALA A 65 -12.62 -12.48 7.06
CA ALA A 65 -12.02 -11.47 6.20
C ALA A 65 -12.11 -10.05 6.82
N LYS A 66 -13.25 -9.68 7.42
CA LYS A 66 -13.39 -8.41 8.15
C LYS A 66 -12.39 -8.32 9.29
N ARG A 67 -12.33 -9.35 10.14
CA ARG A 67 -11.38 -9.41 11.27
C ARG A 67 -9.93 -9.33 10.82
N PHE A 68 -9.59 -9.95 9.70
CA PHE A 68 -8.25 -9.86 9.13
C PHE A 68 -7.92 -8.46 8.64
N LYS A 69 -8.88 -7.77 8.03
CA LYS A 69 -8.71 -6.36 7.64
C LYS A 69 -8.62 -5.40 8.82
N ASP A 70 -9.29 -5.70 9.93
CA ASP A 70 -9.17 -4.94 11.18
C ASP A 70 -7.77 -5.13 11.81
N ILE A 71 -7.15 -6.32 11.66
CA ILE A 71 -5.78 -6.58 12.12
C ILE A 71 -4.77 -5.89 11.20
N ARG A 72 -4.99 -5.93 9.89
CA ARG A 72 -4.10 -5.37 8.88
C ARG A 72 -4.90 -4.99 7.63
N GLY A 73 -5.18 -3.70 7.46
CA GLY A 73 -6.00 -3.19 6.34
C GLY A 73 -5.48 -3.57 4.94
N GLU A 74 -4.17 -3.69 4.78
CA GLU A 74 -3.49 -4.05 3.53
C GLU A 74 -3.44 -5.57 3.23
N MET A 75 -4.17 -6.41 3.98
CA MET A 75 -4.18 -7.85 3.71
C MET A 75 -5.00 -8.17 2.47
N ASN A 76 -4.41 -8.94 1.55
CA ASN A 76 -5.11 -9.47 0.41
C ASN A 76 -6.00 -10.64 0.80
N ILE A 77 -7.27 -10.58 0.42
CA ILE A 77 -8.25 -11.64 0.64
C ILE A 77 -8.66 -12.20 -0.71
N VAL A 78 -8.57 -13.52 -0.86
CA VAL A 78 -9.10 -14.28 -1.99
C VAL A 78 -10.12 -15.27 -1.45
N PHE A 79 -11.35 -15.17 -1.88
CA PHE A 79 -12.36 -16.18 -1.50
C PHE A 79 -12.27 -17.39 -2.41
N VAL A 80 -12.38 -18.59 -1.82
CA VAL A 80 -12.35 -19.88 -2.54
C VAL A 80 -13.53 -20.71 -2.06
N THR A 81 -14.61 -20.75 -2.82
CA THR A 81 -15.87 -21.35 -2.36
C THR A 81 -16.63 -22.02 -3.50
N GLY A 82 -17.52 -22.95 -3.17
CA GLY A 82 -18.44 -23.58 -4.13
C GLY A 82 -19.67 -22.75 -4.49
N TYR A 83 -19.83 -21.55 -3.94
CA TYR A 83 -21.06 -20.77 -4.00
C TYR A 83 -20.81 -19.45 -4.71
N SER A 84 -21.53 -19.16 -5.79
CA SER A 84 -21.39 -17.92 -6.58
C SER A 84 -22.20 -16.74 -6.03
N GLU A 85 -23.20 -17.00 -5.18
CA GLU A 85 -24.10 -15.98 -4.64
C GLU A 85 -23.42 -14.96 -3.71
N TYR A 86 -22.23 -15.27 -3.16
CA TYR A 86 -21.49 -14.37 -2.27
C TYR A 86 -20.54 -13.41 -2.98
N LEU A 87 -20.54 -13.41 -4.32
CA LEU A 87 -19.64 -12.55 -5.12
C LEU A 87 -19.78 -11.06 -4.78
N LEU A 88 -21.03 -10.59 -4.62
CA LEU A 88 -21.29 -9.18 -4.26
C LEU A 88 -20.80 -8.84 -2.86
N ASP A 89 -20.90 -9.76 -1.91
CA ASP A 89 -20.43 -9.53 -0.54
C ASP A 89 -18.90 -9.52 -0.49
N ALA A 90 -18.25 -10.42 -1.26
CA ALA A 90 -16.80 -10.41 -1.42
C ALA A 90 -16.31 -9.08 -2.04
N PHE A 91 -17.01 -8.57 -3.04
CA PHE A 91 -16.70 -7.28 -3.65
C PHE A 91 -16.82 -6.12 -2.65
N ARG A 92 -17.87 -6.08 -1.83
CA ARG A 92 -18.06 -5.06 -0.78
C ARG A 92 -16.97 -5.10 0.30
N LEU A 93 -16.33 -6.25 0.49
CA LEU A 93 -15.18 -6.41 1.40
C LEU A 93 -13.84 -6.09 0.74
N TYR A 94 -13.86 -5.57 -0.50
CA TYR A 94 -12.65 -5.29 -1.27
C TYR A 94 -11.73 -6.52 -1.34
N ALA A 95 -12.32 -7.72 -1.59
CA ALA A 95 -11.53 -8.91 -1.87
C ALA A 95 -10.68 -8.70 -3.13
N SER A 96 -9.50 -9.31 -3.15
CA SER A 96 -8.59 -9.23 -4.30
C SER A 96 -9.09 -10.08 -5.47
N ASP A 97 -9.64 -11.26 -5.19
CA ASP A 97 -10.24 -12.15 -6.20
C ASP A 97 -11.23 -13.11 -5.56
N TYR A 98 -11.90 -13.87 -6.42
CA TYR A 98 -12.90 -14.88 -6.07
C TYR A 98 -12.71 -16.12 -6.94
N ILE A 99 -12.48 -17.28 -6.34
CA ILE A 99 -12.26 -18.55 -7.01
C ILE A 99 -13.41 -19.51 -6.69
N LEU A 100 -14.04 -20.05 -7.72
CA LEU A 100 -14.99 -21.14 -7.53
C LEU A 100 -14.23 -22.47 -7.37
N LYS A 101 -14.60 -23.26 -6.34
CA LYS A 101 -14.07 -24.61 -6.14
C LYS A 101 -14.40 -25.52 -7.34
N PRO A 102 -13.47 -26.38 -7.78
CA PRO A 102 -12.17 -26.66 -7.18
C PRO A 102 -11.12 -25.59 -7.52
N ALA A 103 -10.26 -25.25 -6.55
CA ALA A 103 -9.14 -24.36 -6.78
C ALA A 103 -8.12 -25.04 -7.71
N THR A 104 -7.74 -24.36 -8.79
CA THR A 104 -6.69 -24.83 -9.70
C THR A 104 -5.46 -23.92 -9.63
N PRO A 105 -4.26 -24.42 -9.96
CA PRO A 105 -3.07 -23.57 -9.99
C PRO A 105 -3.22 -22.34 -10.90
N GLU A 106 -3.93 -22.47 -12.03
CA GLU A 106 -4.17 -21.36 -12.96
C GLU A 106 -5.10 -20.29 -12.34
N ALA A 107 -6.13 -20.72 -11.61
CA ALA A 107 -7.04 -19.82 -10.92
C ALA A 107 -6.31 -19.08 -9.78
N VAL A 108 -5.46 -19.78 -9.03
CA VAL A 108 -4.60 -19.15 -8.00
C VAL A 108 -3.61 -18.19 -8.64
N ALA A 109 -2.92 -18.57 -9.72
CA ALA A 109 -1.98 -17.71 -10.42
C ALA A 109 -2.65 -16.43 -10.98
N ARG A 110 -3.90 -16.55 -11.46
CA ARG A 110 -4.71 -15.40 -11.86
C ARG A 110 -5.02 -14.50 -10.66
N ALA A 111 -5.51 -15.06 -9.56
CA ALA A 111 -5.82 -14.32 -8.34
C ALA A 111 -4.60 -13.57 -7.80
N MET A 112 -3.41 -14.17 -7.88
CA MET A 112 -2.15 -13.54 -7.48
C MET A 112 -1.78 -12.32 -8.34
N LYS A 113 -2.27 -12.23 -9.58
CA LYS A 113 -2.11 -11.05 -10.43
C LYS A 113 -3.10 -9.92 -10.09
N HIS A 114 -4.21 -10.25 -9.45
CA HIS A 114 -5.28 -9.32 -9.08
C HIS A 114 -5.17 -8.82 -7.63
N LEU A 115 -4.05 -9.08 -6.94
CA LEU A 115 -3.88 -8.64 -5.57
C LEU A 115 -3.99 -7.12 -5.47
N ARG A 116 -4.82 -6.65 -4.54
CA ARG A 116 -5.09 -5.22 -4.34
C ARG A 116 -3.98 -4.52 -3.57
N CYS A 117 -3.36 -5.24 -2.65
CA CYS A 117 -2.27 -4.70 -1.85
C CYS A 117 -0.94 -5.36 -2.26
N PRO A 118 0.13 -4.58 -2.39
CA PRO A 118 1.40 -5.11 -2.86
C PRO A 118 1.95 -6.16 -1.90
N ILE A 119 2.23 -7.36 -2.44
CA ILE A 119 3.16 -8.24 -1.78
C ILE A 119 4.53 -7.82 -2.26
N ARG A 120 5.13 -6.90 -1.54
CA ARG A 120 6.51 -6.53 -1.82
C ARG A 120 7.40 -7.68 -1.40
N PRO A 121 8.20 -8.28 -2.31
CA PRO A 121 9.41 -8.92 -1.83
C PRO A 121 10.09 -7.86 -0.95
N LYS A 122 10.63 -8.28 0.19
CA LYS A 122 11.49 -7.45 1.04
C LYS A 122 12.74 -7.03 0.22
N GLN A 123 12.55 -6.24 -0.80
CA GLN A 123 13.61 -5.44 -1.37
C GLN A 123 13.61 -4.16 -0.54
N GLU A 124 14.65 -4.07 0.21
CA GLU A 124 15.03 -3.08 1.20
C GLU A 124 15.16 -1.68 0.61
N LYS A 125 14.07 -1.13 0.09
CA LYS A 125 14.01 0.32 0.05
C LYS A 125 13.52 0.76 1.41
N HIS A 126 14.45 1.26 2.17
CA HIS A 126 14.30 1.75 3.52
C HIS A 126 13.16 2.77 3.67
N ILE A 127 12.84 3.53 2.61
CA ILE A 127 11.79 4.57 2.60
C ILE A 127 10.65 4.18 1.68
N ARG A 128 9.44 4.26 2.22
CA ARG A 128 8.19 4.08 1.48
C ARG A 128 7.28 5.31 1.64
N PHE A 129 6.76 5.80 0.53
CA PHE A 129 5.73 6.82 0.47
C PHE A 129 4.37 6.17 0.16
N GLN A 130 3.37 6.48 0.97
CA GLN A 130 1.98 6.21 0.71
C GLN A 130 1.33 7.52 0.27
N CYS A 131 0.83 7.56 -0.96
CA CYS A 131 0.22 8.73 -1.56
C CYS A 131 -1.30 8.56 -1.71
N PHE A 132 -1.80 7.33 -1.80
CA PHE A 132 -3.24 7.06 -1.90
C PHE A 132 -3.91 7.20 -0.53
N GLY A 133 -5.00 7.97 -0.49
CA GLY A 133 -5.58 8.49 0.74
C GLY A 133 -4.74 9.63 1.33
N ASN A 134 -4.36 9.52 2.60
CA ASN A 134 -3.45 10.46 3.24
C ASN A 134 -1.98 10.16 2.88
N PHE A 135 -1.20 11.22 2.68
CA PHE A 135 0.24 11.07 2.52
C PHE A 135 0.90 10.62 3.82
N GLU A 136 1.56 9.46 3.79
CA GLU A 136 2.33 8.92 4.89
C GLU A 136 3.72 8.45 4.43
N VAL A 137 4.68 8.52 5.35
CA VAL A 137 6.07 8.12 5.12
C VAL A 137 6.45 7.04 6.10
N PHE A 138 7.09 5.99 5.60
CA PHE A 138 7.55 4.87 6.42
C PHE A 138 9.04 4.65 6.19
N ALA A 139 9.77 4.45 7.29
CA ALA A 139 11.15 3.98 7.29
C ALA A 139 11.18 2.58 7.92
N ASP A 140 11.72 1.58 7.22
CA ASP A 140 11.73 0.16 7.64
C ASP A 140 10.36 -0.37 8.10
N GLY A 141 9.27 0.12 7.48
CA GLY A 141 7.90 -0.26 7.82
C GLY A 141 7.29 0.47 9.01
N HIS A 142 8.02 1.36 9.67
CA HIS A 142 7.52 2.19 10.77
C HIS A 142 7.18 3.61 10.28
N PRO A 143 6.06 4.20 10.73
CA PRO A 143 5.71 5.57 10.37
C PRO A 143 6.79 6.57 10.80
N LEU A 144 7.21 7.43 9.86
CA LEU A 144 8.15 8.51 10.15
C LEU A 144 7.42 9.72 10.72
N VAL A 145 7.85 10.18 11.89
CA VAL A 145 7.21 11.29 12.59
C VAL A 145 7.86 12.62 12.19
N PHE A 146 7.04 13.53 11.68
CA PHE A 146 7.47 14.90 11.34
C PHE A 146 7.12 15.85 12.47
N ARG A 147 8.08 16.66 12.90
CA ARG A 147 7.86 17.67 13.95
C ARG A 147 6.95 18.81 13.50
N ARG A 148 6.94 19.08 12.18
CA ARG A 148 6.16 20.17 11.57
C ARG A 148 5.33 19.61 10.42
N ILE A 149 4.05 19.92 10.40
CA ILE A 149 3.13 19.55 9.32
C ILE A 149 3.64 20.06 7.97
N LYS A 150 4.14 21.29 7.93
CA LYS A 150 4.69 21.91 6.71
C LYS A 150 5.95 21.23 6.17
N THR A 151 6.73 20.56 7.02
CA THR A 151 7.87 19.73 6.56
C THR A 151 7.37 18.46 5.84
N LYS A 152 6.31 17.83 6.35
CA LYS A 152 5.67 16.67 5.70
C LYS A 152 5.03 17.08 4.38
N GLU A 153 4.34 18.23 4.33
CA GLU A 153 3.73 18.78 3.11
C GLU A 153 4.78 19.12 2.04
N LEU A 154 5.92 19.71 2.43
CA LEU A 154 7.04 19.95 1.52
C LEU A 154 7.52 18.64 0.87
N LEU A 155 7.70 17.59 1.67
CA LEU A 155 8.09 16.28 1.16
C LEU A 155 7.03 15.70 0.23
N ALA A 156 5.74 15.79 0.59
CA ALA A 156 4.62 15.34 -0.24
C ALA A 156 4.63 16.01 -1.61
N TYR A 157 4.85 17.33 -1.66
CA TYR A 157 4.93 18.05 -2.92
C TYR A 157 6.12 17.62 -3.77
N LEU A 158 7.29 17.37 -3.17
CA LEU A 158 8.44 16.84 -3.92
C LEU A 158 8.17 15.44 -4.49
N VAL A 159 7.43 14.61 -3.76
CA VAL A 159 7.00 13.27 -4.23
C VAL A 159 6.04 13.41 -5.40
N ASP A 160 5.06 14.32 -5.33
CA ASP A 160 4.12 14.61 -6.42
C ASP A 160 4.84 15.03 -7.70
N ARG A 161 5.93 15.77 -7.60
CA ARG A 161 6.74 16.23 -8.73
C ARG A 161 7.62 15.13 -9.36
N MET A 162 7.55 13.90 -8.87
CA MET A 162 8.13 12.69 -9.50
C MET A 162 9.61 12.81 -9.86
N GLY A 163 10.42 13.41 -9.01
CA GLY A 163 11.85 13.61 -9.24
C GLY A 163 12.19 14.82 -10.11
N ALA A 164 11.21 15.60 -10.57
CA ALA A 164 11.47 16.89 -11.20
C ALA A 164 12.05 17.86 -10.18
N GLY A 165 13.04 18.65 -10.59
CA GLY A 165 13.66 19.65 -9.73
C GLY A 165 12.72 20.81 -9.45
N VAL A 166 12.32 21.00 -8.20
CA VAL A 166 11.42 22.07 -7.74
C VAL A 166 12.24 23.24 -7.26
N THR A 167 11.91 24.46 -7.70
CA THR A 167 12.60 25.68 -7.28
C THR A 167 12.15 26.16 -5.91
N MET A 168 13.00 26.95 -5.22
CA MET A 168 12.63 27.55 -3.95
C MET A 168 11.41 28.48 -4.06
N GLY A 169 11.26 29.18 -5.21
CA GLY A 169 10.10 30.04 -5.47
C GLY A 169 8.80 29.24 -5.62
N GLU A 170 8.83 28.14 -6.35
CA GLU A 170 7.69 27.23 -6.53
C GLU A 170 7.26 26.63 -5.19
N LEU A 171 8.20 26.09 -4.40
CA LEU A 171 7.90 25.57 -3.05
C LEU A 171 7.27 26.61 -2.14
N ALA A 172 7.80 27.84 -2.17
CA ALA A 172 7.24 28.93 -1.36
C ALA A 172 5.81 29.29 -1.79
N SER A 173 5.48 29.24 -3.09
CA SER A 173 4.15 29.53 -3.60
C SER A 173 3.13 28.47 -3.19
N VAL A 174 3.51 27.19 -3.24
CA VAL A 174 2.61 26.07 -2.91
C VAL A 174 2.39 25.96 -1.41
N LEU A 175 3.44 26.10 -0.61
CA LEU A 175 3.33 25.94 0.84
C LEU A 175 2.64 27.12 1.54
N TRP A 176 2.60 28.31 0.92
CA TRP A 176 1.97 29.51 1.46
C TRP A 176 1.23 30.29 0.38
N GLU A 177 0.00 29.88 0.09
CA GLU A 177 -0.87 30.49 -0.93
C GLU A 177 -1.16 31.97 -0.64
N ASP A 178 -1.32 32.34 0.65
CA ASP A 178 -1.60 33.70 1.11
C ASP A 178 -0.55 34.21 2.09
N GLY A 179 0.27 35.16 1.69
CA GLY A 179 1.17 35.75 2.68
C GLY A 179 2.08 36.84 2.15
N PRO A 180 2.30 37.91 2.94
CA PRO A 180 2.79 39.21 2.49
C PRO A 180 4.30 39.35 2.34
N ASP A 181 5.15 38.40 2.70
CA ASP A 181 6.60 38.72 2.73
C ASP A 181 7.49 37.63 2.12
N THR A 182 8.14 37.97 1.00
CA THR A 182 9.06 37.08 0.26
C THR A 182 10.33 36.69 1.02
N LEU A 183 10.87 37.57 1.85
CA LEU A 183 12.13 37.33 2.61
C LEU A 183 11.85 36.38 3.80
N SER A 184 10.74 36.56 4.50
CA SER A 184 10.32 35.69 5.59
C SER A 184 10.00 34.27 5.08
N ARG A 185 9.33 34.15 3.92
CA ARG A 185 9.03 32.84 3.28
C ARG A 185 10.30 32.09 2.91
N GLN A 186 11.30 32.76 2.35
CA GLN A 186 12.57 32.11 2.00
C GLN A 186 13.31 31.62 3.25
N SER A 187 13.30 32.38 4.35
CA SER A 187 13.89 31.95 5.62
C SER A 187 13.15 30.74 6.19
N ASN A 188 11.83 30.82 6.22
CA ASN A 188 10.98 29.71 6.68
C ASN A 188 11.19 28.43 5.83
N LEU A 189 11.27 28.56 4.50
CA LEU A 189 11.51 27.42 3.60
C LEU A 189 12.89 26.78 3.87
N ARG A 190 13.95 27.57 4.09
CA ARG A 190 15.26 27.04 4.47
C ARG A 190 15.19 26.24 5.77
N ASN A 191 14.42 26.73 6.76
CA ASN A 191 14.20 26.03 8.02
C ASN A 191 13.42 24.71 7.82
N LEU A 192 12.39 24.68 6.95
CA LEU A 192 11.67 23.45 6.62
C LEU A 192 12.56 22.42 5.90
N ILE A 193 13.39 22.89 4.95
CA ILE A 193 14.34 22.00 4.25
C ILE A 193 15.39 21.44 5.24
N SER A 194 15.86 22.25 6.18
CA SER A 194 16.78 21.78 7.21
C SER A 194 16.12 20.77 8.14
N ASP A 195 14.87 21.01 8.55
CA ASP A 195 14.07 20.09 9.36
C ASP A 195 13.79 18.76 8.62
N LEU A 196 13.44 18.84 7.33
CA LEU A 196 13.27 17.66 6.47
C LEU A 196 14.54 16.79 6.41
N LYS A 197 15.68 17.44 6.13
CA LYS A 197 16.98 16.75 6.07
C LYS A 197 17.31 16.09 7.39
N LYS A 198 17.08 16.78 8.51
CA LYS A 198 17.29 16.22 9.83
C LYS A 198 16.41 14.99 10.09
N THR A 199 15.10 15.09 9.79
CA THR A 199 14.15 14.00 9.96
C THR A 199 14.53 12.78 9.12
N LEU A 200 14.96 12.99 7.87
CA LEU A 200 15.41 11.91 7.00
C LEU A 200 16.76 11.33 7.43
N SER A 201 17.69 12.16 7.93
CA SER A 201 18.98 11.70 8.45
C SER A 201 18.84 10.87 9.72
N GLU A 202 17.88 11.20 10.60
CA GLU A 202 17.54 10.39 11.78
C GLU A 202 16.99 8.99 11.39
N ALA A 203 16.57 8.81 10.13
CA ALA A 203 16.09 7.55 9.55
C ALA A 203 17.04 6.98 8.48
N ASP A 204 18.31 7.37 8.44
CA ASP A 204 19.31 6.97 7.43
C ASP A 204 18.87 7.17 5.95
N ALA A 205 17.95 8.12 5.70
CA ALA A 205 17.26 8.35 4.44
C ALA A 205 17.60 9.68 3.76
N GLU A 206 18.68 10.37 4.16
CA GLU A 206 19.03 11.67 3.59
C GLU A 206 19.30 11.59 2.08
N HIS A 207 19.75 10.44 1.59
CA HIS A 207 20.06 10.16 0.19
C HIS A 207 18.85 10.28 -0.75
N VAL A 208 17.62 10.18 -0.24
CA VAL A 208 16.40 10.29 -1.07
C VAL A 208 16.14 11.72 -1.56
N ILE A 209 16.84 12.72 -0.99
CA ILE A 209 16.73 14.12 -1.39
C ILE A 209 17.90 14.52 -2.27
N LEU A 210 17.60 14.86 -3.50
CA LEU A 210 18.56 15.42 -4.44
C LEU A 210 18.52 16.96 -4.36
N LYS A 211 19.64 17.58 -4.02
CA LYS A 211 19.75 19.04 -3.96
C LYS A 211 20.74 19.55 -5.01
N SER A 212 20.29 20.48 -5.84
CA SER A 212 21.08 21.25 -6.75
C SER A 212 21.19 22.72 -6.28
N ARG A 213 21.86 23.59 -7.06
CA ARG A 213 22.13 24.98 -6.67
C ARG A 213 20.86 25.79 -6.33
N ASN A 214 19.75 25.55 -7.04
CA ASN A 214 18.48 26.30 -6.86
C ASN A 214 17.24 25.40 -6.87
N THR A 215 17.40 24.09 -6.90
CA THR A 215 16.30 23.12 -6.94
C THR A 215 16.51 22.01 -5.93
N ILE A 216 15.40 21.41 -5.53
CA ILE A 216 15.35 20.21 -4.69
C ILE A 216 14.40 19.20 -5.35
N ALA A 217 14.71 17.92 -5.27
CA ALA A 217 13.95 16.84 -5.87
C ALA A 217 14.00 15.58 -4.99
N ILE A 218 13.15 14.60 -5.31
CA ILE A 218 13.22 13.24 -4.77
C ILE A 218 13.98 12.35 -5.74
N ASP A 219 14.83 11.47 -5.22
CA ASP A 219 15.35 10.34 -5.98
C ASP A 219 14.26 9.25 -6.07
N ARG A 220 13.63 9.14 -7.24
CA ARG A 220 12.55 8.17 -7.49
C ARG A 220 13.01 6.73 -7.37
N ASP A 221 14.28 6.45 -7.67
CA ASP A 221 14.81 5.09 -7.69
C ASP A 221 15.22 4.63 -6.29
N ALA A 222 15.40 5.58 -5.35
CA ALA A 222 15.75 5.31 -3.96
C ALA A 222 14.54 5.02 -3.05
N VAL A 223 13.30 5.18 -3.54
CA VAL A 223 12.08 5.09 -2.73
C VAL A 223 11.05 4.15 -3.31
N ASP A 224 10.25 3.55 -2.44
CA ASP A 224 9.01 2.88 -2.82
C ASP A 224 7.86 3.87 -2.75
N CYS A 225 6.99 3.92 -3.77
CA CYS A 225 5.88 4.86 -3.82
C CYS A 225 4.71 4.26 -4.61
N ASP A 226 3.55 4.18 -3.99
CA ASP A 226 2.32 3.64 -4.61
C ASP A 226 1.88 4.46 -5.83
N TYR A 227 2.04 5.79 -5.78
CA TYR A 227 1.78 6.67 -6.91
C TYR A 227 2.71 6.40 -8.10
N TYR A 228 4.00 6.21 -7.87
CA TYR A 228 4.94 5.89 -8.94
C TYR A 228 4.69 4.51 -9.56
N ASP A 229 4.30 3.55 -8.72
CA ASP A 229 3.93 2.21 -9.18
C ASP A 229 2.62 2.23 -9.99
N PHE A 230 1.65 3.07 -9.60
CA PHE A 230 0.41 3.30 -10.34
C PHE A 230 0.70 3.81 -11.76
N LEU A 231 1.54 4.83 -11.90
CA LEU A 231 1.93 5.40 -13.20
C LEU A 231 2.70 4.41 -14.09
N ARG A 232 3.33 3.40 -13.47
CA ARG A 232 3.96 2.27 -14.18
C ARG A 232 2.97 1.15 -14.53
N HIS A 233 1.69 1.33 -14.24
CA HIS A 233 0.63 0.34 -14.41
C HIS A 233 0.92 -0.97 -13.66
N ILE A 234 1.59 -0.91 -12.51
CA ILE A 234 1.80 -2.09 -11.68
C ILE A 234 0.45 -2.53 -11.12
N PRO A 235 0.01 -3.78 -11.35
CA PRO A 235 -1.38 -4.21 -11.08
C PRO A 235 -1.87 -3.94 -9.67
N TYR A 236 -1.03 -4.15 -8.66
CA TYR A 236 -1.44 -3.89 -7.27
C TYR A 236 -1.70 -2.40 -7.01
N ALA A 237 -0.87 -1.51 -7.55
CA ALA A 237 -1.01 -0.07 -7.32
C ALA A 237 -2.27 0.46 -7.99
N VAL A 238 -2.57 -0.01 -9.22
CA VAL A 238 -3.83 0.28 -9.91
C VAL A 238 -5.03 -0.21 -9.10
N ASN A 239 -4.96 -1.42 -8.56
CA ASN A 239 -6.04 -2.01 -7.75
C ASN A 239 -6.20 -1.34 -6.36
N CYS A 240 -5.14 -0.75 -5.80
CA CYS A 240 -5.19 -0.05 -4.51
C CYS A 240 -5.74 1.38 -4.64
N TYR A 241 -5.70 2.00 -5.80
CA TYR A 241 -6.21 3.34 -6.00
C TYR A 241 -7.74 3.38 -5.92
N GLN A 242 -8.27 4.17 -5.00
CA GLN A 242 -9.71 4.32 -4.74
C GLN A 242 -10.23 5.74 -5.05
N GLY A 243 -9.53 6.48 -5.91
CA GLY A 243 -9.90 7.85 -6.24
C GLY A 243 -9.41 8.90 -5.23
N GLU A 244 -8.62 8.50 -4.23
CA GLU A 244 -8.07 9.39 -3.21
C GLU A 244 -6.55 9.49 -3.35
N TYR A 245 -6.02 10.71 -3.37
CA TYR A 245 -4.59 11.01 -3.47
C TYR A 245 -4.25 12.21 -2.61
N MET A 246 -3.38 12.02 -1.61
CA MET A 246 -2.88 13.07 -0.70
C MET A 246 -3.97 14.06 -0.26
N VAL A 247 -5.14 13.54 0.16
CA VAL A 247 -6.39 14.29 0.41
C VAL A 247 -6.27 15.42 1.44
N GLN A 248 -5.19 15.45 2.23
CA GLN A 248 -4.91 16.51 3.20
C GLN A 248 -4.32 17.78 2.57
N TYR A 249 -4.02 17.80 1.26
CA TYR A 249 -3.41 18.94 0.58
C TYR A 249 -4.24 19.42 -0.61
N SER A 250 -4.61 20.70 -0.61
CA SER A 250 -5.44 21.33 -1.66
C SER A 250 -4.78 21.28 -3.04
N TRP A 251 -3.46 21.46 -3.13
CA TRP A 251 -2.73 21.42 -4.39
C TRP A 251 -2.75 20.03 -5.07
N ALA A 252 -3.04 18.97 -4.34
CA ALA A 252 -3.10 17.60 -4.88
C ALA A 252 -4.34 17.35 -5.78
N GLU A 253 -5.36 18.21 -5.73
CA GLU A 253 -6.57 18.10 -6.57
C GLU A 253 -6.26 18.05 -8.07
N LEU A 254 -5.23 18.75 -8.53
CA LEU A 254 -4.80 18.73 -9.93
C LEU A 254 -4.28 17.33 -10.33
N THR A 255 -3.54 16.67 -9.46
CA THR A 255 -3.03 15.33 -9.70
C THR A 255 -4.14 14.29 -9.64
N ILE A 256 -5.13 14.44 -8.74
CA ILE A 256 -6.32 13.58 -8.67
C ILE A 256 -7.08 13.59 -10.01
N ALA A 257 -7.29 14.76 -10.60
CA ALA A 257 -7.96 14.89 -11.90
C ALA A 257 -7.22 14.09 -12.99
N THR A 258 -5.90 14.20 -13.05
CA THR A 258 -5.06 13.46 -14.02
C THR A 258 -5.08 11.94 -13.78
N LEU A 259 -5.05 11.50 -12.52
CA LEU A 259 -5.10 10.07 -12.17
C LEU A 259 -6.44 9.42 -12.56
N SER A 260 -7.53 10.17 -12.44
CA SER A 260 -8.88 9.69 -12.79
C SER A 260 -9.07 9.50 -14.30
N GLU A 261 -8.27 10.17 -15.15
CA GLU A 261 -8.28 9.99 -16.59
C GLU A 261 -7.45 8.78 -17.06
N THR A 262 -6.62 8.24 -16.18
CA THR A 262 -5.66 7.16 -16.50
C THR A 262 -6.26 5.76 -16.30
N ILE A 263 -7.45 5.64 -15.69
CA ILE A 263 -8.19 4.40 -15.44
C ILE A 263 -9.23 4.20 -16.52
#